data_100ec11c8635f2ce0c0502cc4cf84d22
#
_entry.id   100ec11c8635f2ce0c0502cc4cf84d22
#
_cell.length_a   1.000
_cell.length_b   1.000
_cell.length_c   1.000
_cell.angle_alpha   90.00
_cell.angle_beta   90.00
_cell.angle_gamma   90.00
#
_symmetry.space_group_name_H-M   'P 1'
#
loop_
_entity.id
_entity.type
_entity.pdbx_description
1 polymer ?
#
loop_
_entity_poly.entity_id
_entity_poly.type
_entity_poly.pdbx_seq_one_letter_code
_entity_poly.pdbx_strand_id
1 'polypeptide(L)'
;MIRILFMGALLMALFSACAGAGRVVSTAGTQPPVITRSYAADKGGYGQTWKIYIEAEDPDGDMVKITSELQQEGVRYQKPVDTIFVKKRDQKYLKGYLALDTFFLREPSFSVSSRLALRVSITDRAGNESKTAVFNFEYTGRTSESTSLPAPFDQGDIPKLGNIVIEGKYPPPRSD
;
A
#
# COMPACT_ATOMS: atom_id res chain seq x y z
N MET A 1 -38.99 -85.04 6.27
CA MET A 1 -38.53 -83.96 7.19
C MET A 1 -37.29 -83.34 6.65
N ILE A 2 -37.44 -82.22 5.94
CA ILE A 2 -36.35 -81.55 5.30
C ILE A 2 -36.08 -80.20 6.04
N ARG A 3 -34.94 -80.06 6.65
CA ARG A 3 -34.51 -78.85 7.28
C ARG A 3 -33.69 -77.99 6.24
N ILE A 4 -34.25 -76.87 5.83
CA ILE A 4 -33.63 -75.94 4.95
C ILE A 4 -32.88 -74.91 5.84
N LEU A 5 -31.54 -74.96 5.73
CA LEU A 5 -30.64 -73.91 6.35
C LEU A 5 -30.57 -72.72 5.41
N PHE A 6 -31.14 -71.57 5.90
CA PHE A 6 -30.89 -70.30 5.26
C PHE A 6 -29.57 -69.71 5.77
N MET A 7 -28.63 -69.63 4.91
CA MET A 7 -27.34 -69.00 5.13
C MET A 7 -27.47 -67.51 4.65
N GLY A 8 -27.70 -66.60 5.58
CA GLY A 8 -27.78 -65.17 5.29
C GLY A 8 -26.39 -64.61 5.07
N ALA A 9 -26.12 -64.17 3.86
CA ALA A 9 -24.94 -63.40 3.53
C ALA A 9 -25.08 -61.95 4.02
N LEU A 10 -24.29 -61.59 5.04
CA LEU A 10 -24.17 -60.25 5.55
C LEU A 10 -23.24 -59.43 4.66
N LEU A 11 -23.82 -58.60 3.79
CA LEU A 11 -23.08 -57.69 2.90
C LEU A 11 -22.69 -56.43 3.70
N MET A 12 -21.43 -56.37 4.19
CA MET A 12 -20.85 -55.14 4.78
C MET A 12 -20.54 -54.16 3.67
N ALA A 13 -21.38 -53.12 3.53
CA ALA A 13 -21.09 -51.95 2.71
C ALA A 13 -20.11 -51.01 3.47
N LEU A 14 -18.85 -51.01 3.05
CA LEU A 14 -17.84 -50.06 3.49
C LEU A 14 -18.17 -48.69 2.87
N PHE A 15 -18.80 -47.82 3.62
CA PHE A 15 -18.89 -46.39 3.27
C PHE A 15 -17.53 -45.74 3.50
N SER A 16 -16.73 -45.57 2.43
CA SER A 16 -15.59 -44.68 2.43
C SER A 16 -16.06 -43.24 2.53
N ALA A 17 -16.04 -42.69 3.74
CA ALA A 17 -16.20 -41.26 3.95
C ALA A 17 -14.96 -40.54 3.42
N CYS A 18 -15.05 -40.03 2.19
CA CYS A 18 -14.12 -39.00 1.73
C CYS A 18 -14.34 -37.77 2.59
N ALA A 19 -13.51 -37.60 3.64
CA ALA A 19 -13.34 -36.31 4.31
C ALA A 19 -12.75 -35.33 3.31
N GLY A 20 -13.63 -34.62 2.61
CA GLY A 20 -13.24 -33.44 1.84
C GLY A 20 -12.58 -32.45 2.79
N ALA A 21 -11.25 -32.31 2.68
CA ALA A 21 -10.54 -31.20 3.31
C ALA A 21 -11.19 -29.91 2.79
N GLY A 22 -12.10 -29.34 3.58
CA GLY A 22 -12.70 -28.06 3.31
C GLY A 22 -11.56 -27.07 3.15
N ARG A 23 -11.32 -26.65 1.90
CA ARG A 23 -10.53 -25.47 1.64
C ARG A 23 -11.18 -24.36 2.46
N VAL A 24 -10.50 -23.89 3.51
CA VAL A 24 -10.86 -22.63 4.15
C VAL A 24 -10.71 -21.58 3.06
N VAL A 25 -11.79 -21.27 2.38
CA VAL A 25 -11.87 -20.08 1.54
C VAL A 25 -11.80 -18.95 2.55
N SER A 26 -10.61 -18.38 2.70
CA SER A 26 -10.46 -17.08 3.36
C SER A 26 -11.39 -16.16 2.58
N THR A 27 -12.52 -15.80 3.16
CA THR A 27 -13.35 -14.73 2.65
C THR A 27 -12.50 -13.48 2.79
N ALA A 28 -11.77 -13.16 1.73
CA ALA A 28 -11.14 -11.86 1.61
C ALA A 28 -12.24 -10.82 1.81
N GLY A 29 -11.95 -9.77 2.55
CA GLY A 29 -12.93 -8.76 2.89
C GLY A 29 -13.58 -8.16 1.65
N THR A 30 -14.78 -7.66 1.81
CA THR A 30 -15.56 -7.07 0.72
C THR A 30 -15.47 -5.55 0.70
N GLN A 31 -15.01 -4.95 1.79
CA GLN A 31 -14.97 -3.50 1.97
C GLN A 31 -13.56 -2.97 1.70
N PRO A 32 -13.43 -1.95 0.83
CA PRO A 32 -12.12 -1.36 0.56
C PRO A 32 -11.59 -0.61 1.79
N PRO A 33 -10.26 -0.54 1.97
CA PRO A 33 -9.64 0.33 2.94
C PRO A 33 -10.03 1.79 2.74
N VAL A 34 -10.03 2.57 3.81
CA VAL A 34 -10.35 3.99 3.78
C VAL A 34 -9.21 4.79 4.39
N ILE A 35 -8.61 5.71 3.62
CA ILE A 35 -7.70 6.71 4.14
C ILE A 35 -8.56 7.78 4.81
N THR A 36 -8.55 7.81 6.15
CA THR A 36 -9.41 8.69 6.95
C THR A 36 -8.81 10.08 7.12
N ARG A 37 -7.47 10.16 7.21
CA ARG A 37 -6.73 11.42 7.32
C ARG A 37 -5.39 11.32 6.62
N SER A 38 -4.95 12.45 6.07
CA SER A 38 -3.64 12.54 5.45
C SER A 38 -3.11 13.96 5.47
N TYR A 39 -1.77 14.08 5.52
CA TYR A 39 -1.08 15.37 5.49
C TYR A 39 0.32 15.21 4.91
N ALA A 40 0.77 16.17 4.14
CA ALA A 40 2.17 16.37 3.78
C ALA A 40 2.43 17.87 3.59
N ALA A 41 3.67 18.32 3.85
CA ALA A 41 4.06 19.68 3.51
C ALA A 41 3.97 19.87 1.98
N ASP A 42 3.47 21.01 1.54
CA ASP A 42 3.30 21.35 0.12
C ASP A 42 4.55 21.94 -0.53
N LYS A 43 5.58 22.25 0.27
CA LYS A 43 6.85 22.86 -0.18
C LYS A 43 8.04 22.23 0.53
N GLY A 44 9.18 22.24 -0.16
CA GLY A 44 10.45 21.79 0.41
C GLY A 44 11.62 21.95 -0.53
N GLY A 45 12.79 21.55 -0.04
CA GLY A 45 14.05 21.70 -0.75
C GLY A 45 14.81 20.39 -0.93
N TYR A 46 15.93 20.52 -1.59
CA TYR A 46 16.86 19.42 -1.81
C TYR A 46 17.45 18.87 -0.50
N GLY A 47 17.59 17.54 -0.43
CA GLY A 47 18.20 16.87 0.71
C GLY A 47 17.30 16.73 1.93
N GLN A 48 16.03 17.08 1.81
CA GLN A 48 15.04 16.88 2.86
C GLN A 48 14.32 15.56 2.65
N THR A 49 13.81 14.98 3.75
CA THR A 49 12.85 13.88 3.68
C THR A 49 11.45 14.47 3.65
N TRP A 50 10.74 14.31 2.55
CA TRP A 50 9.33 14.64 2.47
C TRP A 50 8.53 13.54 3.17
N LYS A 51 7.88 13.90 4.26
CA LYS A 51 7.07 12.98 5.07
C LYS A 51 5.61 13.11 4.68
N ILE A 52 5.01 12.00 4.30
CA ILE A 52 3.62 11.87 3.92
C ILE A 52 2.91 11.10 5.02
N TYR A 53 2.14 11.80 5.85
CA TYR A 53 1.40 11.24 6.97
C TYR A 53 0.07 10.70 6.50
N ILE A 54 -0.27 9.50 6.92
CA ILE A 54 -1.54 8.85 6.61
C ILE A 54 -2.10 8.15 7.85
N GLU A 55 -3.43 8.17 7.95
CA GLU A 55 -4.23 7.36 8.86
C GLU A 55 -5.28 6.65 8.04
N ALA A 56 -5.41 5.35 8.22
CA ALA A 56 -6.32 4.53 7.43
C ALA A 56 -6.93 3.43 8.28
N GLU A 57 -8.13 3.02 7.90
CA GLU A 57 -8.88 1.95 8.52
C GLU A 57 -9.37 0.97 7.45
N ASP A 58 -9.46 -0.28 7.84
CA ASP A 58 -10.04 -1.34 7.05
C ASP A 58 -11.00 -2.14 7.92
N PRO A 59 -12.31 -2.14 7.61
CA PRO A 59 -13.30 -2.88 8.38
C PRO A 59 -13.00 -4.38 8.49
N ASP A 60 -12.48 -4.95 7.41
CA ASP A 60 -12.16 -6.37 7.31
C ASP A 60 -10.80 -6.72 7.92
N GLY A 61 -9.93 -5.72 8.10
CA GLY A 61 -8.65 -5.84 8.80
C GLY A 61 -7.60 -6.58 7.99
N ASP A 62 -7.60 -6.42 6.68
CA ASP A 62 -6.73 -7.18 5.79
C ASP A 62 -5.95 -6.32 4.77
N MET A 63 -5.68 -5.04 5.09
CA MET A 63 -4.78 -4.20 4.31
C MET A 63 -3.45 -4.90 4.07
N VAL A 64 -2.98 -4.96 2.81
CA VAL A 64 -1.73 -5.66 2.46
C VAL A 64 -0.63 -4.75 1.94
N LYS A 65 -0.98 -3.68 1.22
CA LYS A 65 0.02 -2.81 0.61
C LYS A 65 -0.44 -1.37 0.48
N ILE A 66 0.53 -0.47 0.56
CA ILE A 66 0.40 0.93 0.21
C ILE A 66 1.11 1.09 -1.13
N THR A 67 0.42 1.65 -2.11
CA THR A 67 0.98 1.96 -3.43
C THR A 67 1.17 3.47 -3.53
N SER A 68 2.34 3.90 -3.99
CA SER A 68 2.65 5.30 -4.25
C SER A 68 3.05 5.50 -5.70
N GLU A 69 2.54 6.55 -6.32
CA GLU A 69 2.85 6.94 -7.68
C GLU A 69 3.28 8.41 -7.70
N LEU A 70 4.50 8.69 -8.15
CA LEU A 70 5.00 10.05 -8.26
C LEU A 70 4.86 10.56 -9.70
N GLN A 71 4.29 11.76 -9.85
CA GLN A 71 4.16 12.45 -11.12
C GLN A 71 4.82 13.84 -11.04
N GLN A 72 5.63 14.17 -12.03
CA GLN A 72 6.14 15.53 -12.22
C GLN A 72 5.28 16.28 -13.25
N GLU A 73 4.91 17.51 -12.95
CA GLU A 73 4.15 18.35 -13.87
C GLU A 73 4.97 18.65 -15.14
N GLY A 74 4.34 18.54 -16.30
CA GLY A 74 4.98 18.79 -17.60
C GLY A 74 5.83 17.64 -18.15
N VAL A 75 5.99 16.56 -17.44
CA VAL A 75 6.79 15.40 -17.84
C VAL A 75 5.89 14.21 -18.19
N ARG A 76 6.09 13.64 -19.39
CA ARG A 76 5.33 12.49 -19.90
C ARG A 76 6.04 11.15 -19.66
N TYR A 77 6.80 11.00 -18.60
CA TYR A 77 7.48 9.73 -18.29
C TYR A 77 6.52 8.73 -17.62
N GLN A 78 6.96 7.46 -17.64
CA GLN A 78 6.36 6.45 -16.78
C GLN A 78 6.49 6.93 -15.33
N LYS A 79 5.37 6.98 -14.67
CA LYS A 79 5.30 7.36 -13.26
C LYS A 79 5.94 6.25 -12.45
N PRO A 80 7.01 6.51 -11.68
CA PRO A 80 7.56 5.50 -10.80
C PRO A 80 6.49 5.13 -9.77
N VAL A 81 6.21 3.84 -9.70
CA VAL A 81 5.28 3.26 -8.73
C VAL A 81 6.10 2.47 -7.73
N ASP A 82 5.90 2.75 -6.46
CA ASP A 82 6.51 1.98 -5.38
C ASP A 82 5.44 1.34 -4.49
N THR A 83 5.81 0.24 -3.85
CA THR A 83 4.91 -0.57 -3.03
C THR A 83 5.54 -0.85 -1.67
N ILE A 84 4.82 -0.49 -0.61
CA ILE A 84 5.19 -0.74 0.77
C ILE A 84 4.20 -1.73 1.37
N PHE A 85 4.68 -2.88 1.87
CA PHE A 85 3.83 -3.88 2.49
C PHE A 85 3.41 -3.48 3.90
N VAL A 86 2.11 -3.62 4.19
CA VAL A 86 1.53 -3.34 5.50
C VAL A 86 1.88 -4.47 6.46
N LYS A 87 2.40 -4.11 7.64
CA LYS A 87 2.70 -5.09 8.69
C LYS A 87 1.39 -5.67 9.24
N LYS A 88 1.41 -6.94 9.63
CA LYS A 88 0.23 -7.66 10.12
C LYS A 88 -0.54 -6.94 11.24
N ARG A 89 0.19 -6.28 12.15
CA ARG A 89 -0.42 -5.52 13.25
C ARG A 89 -1.17 -4.25 12.81
N ASP A 90 -0.83 -3.74 11.61
CA ASP A 90 -1.33 -2.47 11.07
C ASP A 90 -2.41 -2.69 10.00
N GLN A 91 -2.84 -3.95 9.76
CA GLN A 91 -3.77 -4.33 8.69
C GLN A 91 -5.21 -3.85 8.90
N LYS A 92 -5.61 -3.58 10.14
CA LYS A 92 -6.95 -3.07 10.48
C LYS A 92 -6.95 -1.57 10.69
N TYR A 93 -5.91 -1.06 11.33
CA TYR A 93 -5.73 0.35 11.61
C TYR A 93 -4.27 0.72 11.37
N LEU A 94 -4.04 1.69 10.53
CA LEU A 94 -2.73 2.13 10.12
C LEU A 94 -2.59 3.62 10.40
N LYS A 95 -1.55 4.01 11.14
CA LYS A 95 -1.17 5.39 11.37
C LYS A 95 0.34 5.53 11.29
N GLY A 96 0.83 6.43 10.45
CA GLY A 96 2.26 6.60 10.28
C GLY A 96 2.61 7.55 9.16
N TYR A 97 3.89 7.56 8.78
CA TYR A 97 4.34 8.33 7.61
C TYR A 97 5.16 7.50 6.64
N LEU A 98 5.02 7.83 5.36
CA LEU A 98 5.90 7.42 4.27
C LEU A 98 7.00 8.46 4.12
N ALA A 99 8.23 8.02 3.90
CA ALA A 99 9.37 8.90 3.74
C ALA A 99 9.84 8.89 2.28
N LEU A 100 9.80 10.04 1.64
CA LEU A 100 10.38 10.25 0.31
C LEU A 100 11.61 11.14 0.44
N ASP A 101 12.76 10.60 0.09
CA ASP A 101 14.01 11.38 0.09
C ASP A 101 14.07 12.24 -1.17
N THR A 102 14.27 13.54 -0.99
CA THR A 102 14.29 14.50 -2.10
C THR A 102 15.65 14.63 -2.79
N PHE A 103 16.63 13.79 -2.47
CA PHE A 103 17.94 13.79 -3.16
C PHE A 103 17.84 13.52 -4.66
N PHE A 104 16.83 12.77 -5.12
CA PHE A 104 16.58 12.53 -6.54
C PHE A 104 16.25 13.81 -7.31
N LEU A 105 15.79 14.89 -6.65
CA LEU A 105 15.48 16.18 -7.27
C LEU A 105 16.75 16.95 -7.75
N ARG A 106 17.94 16.42 -7.48
CA ARG A 106 19.21 17.01 -7.97
C ARG A 106 19.42 16.84 -9.47
N GLU A 107 18.70 15.90 -10.08
CA GLU A 107 18.84 15.63 -11.50
C GLU A 107 18.50 16.87 -12.36
N PRO A 108 19.19 17.07 -13.49
CA PRO A 108 18.99 18.24 -14.36
C PRO A 108 17.55 18.37 -14.89
N SER A 109 16.79 17.27 -14.90
CA SER A 109 15.39 17.23 -15.32
C SER A 109 14.44 17.92 -14.34
N PHE A 110 14.87 18.13 -13.08
CA PHE A 110 14.09 18.87 -12.09
C PHE A 110 14.59 20.33 -12.05
N SER A 111 13.85 21.21 -12.69
CA SER A 111 14.11 22.66 -12.60
C SER A 111 13.80 23.18 -11.19
N VAL A 112 14.35 24.36 -10.86
CA VAL A 112 14.24 25.01 -9.53
C VAL A 112 12.78 25.23 -9.06
N SER A 113 11.79 25.05 -9.91
CA SER A 113 10.36 25.16 -9.58
C SER A 113 9.57 23.98 -10.15
N SER A 114 9.99 22.76 -9.83
CA SER A 114 9.23 21.58 -10.23
C SER A 114 8.09 21.32 -9.27
N ARG A 115 6.90 21.08 -9.84
CA ARG A 115 5.75 20.61 -9.10
C ARG A 115 5.63 19.10 -9.25
N LEU A 116 5.46 18.44 -8.12
CA LEU A 116 5.29 17.01 -8.02
C LEU A 116 3.90 16.72 -7.46
N ALA A 117 3.29 15.65 -7.90
CA ALA A 117 2.08 15.09 -7.32
C ALA A 117 2.37 13.64 -6.93
N LEU A 118 2.29 13.34 -5.63
CA LEU A 118 2.35 11.99 -5.12
C LEU A 118 0.93 11.47 -4.89
N ARG A 119 0.60 10.35 -5.49
CA ARG A 119 -0.67 9.65 -5.34
C ARG A 119 -0.45 8.44 -4.45
N VAL A 120 -1.27 8.28 -3.43
CA VAL A 120 -1.16 7.15 -2.49
C VAL A 120 -2.50 6.45 -2.39
N SER A 121 -2.49 5.13 -2.51
CA SER A 121 -3.64 4.27 -2.28
C SER A 121 -3.25 3.07 -1.43
N ILE A 122 -4.24 2.41 -0.83
CA ILE A 122 -4.06 1.22 0.00
C ILE A 122 -4.91 0.11 -0.60
N THR A 123 -4.33 -1.09 -0.70
CA THR A 123 -5.03 -2.26 -1.23
C THR A 123 -5.13 -3.33 -0.15
N ASP A 124 -6.28 -3.98 -0.04
CA ASP A 124 -6.54 -5.12 0.83
C ASP A 124 -6.14 -6.47 0.18
N ARG A 125 -6.39 -7.55 0.87
CA ARG A 125 -6.09 -8.92 0.37
C ARG A 125 -7.03 -9.35 -0.75
N ALA A 126 -8.24 -8.80 -0.82
CA ALA A 126 -9.21 -9.08 -1.88
C ALA A 126 -8.87 -8.34 -3.18
N GLY A 127 -7.98 -7.33 -3.11
CA GLY A 127 -7.64 -6.46 -4.22
C GLY A 127 -8.49 -5.20 -4.30
N ASN A 128 -9.34 -4.93 -3.28
CA ASN A 128 -10.06 -3.67 -3.22
C ASN A 128 -9.10 -2.55 -2.87
N GLU A 129 -9.28 -1.40 -3.50
CA GLU A 129 -8.39 -0.24 -3.37
C GLU A 129 -9.13 0.95 -2.74
N SER A 130 -8.46 1.64 -1.83
CA SER A 130 -8.96 2.88 -1.24
C SER A 130 -9.10 3.98 -2.29
N LYS A 131 -9.85 5.03 -1.97
CA LYS A 131 -9.73 6.28 -2.72
C LYS A 131 -8.29 6.77 -2.64
N THR A 132 -7.79 7.31 -3.76
CA THR A 132 -6.43 7.86 -3.86
C THR A 132 -6.33 9.18 -3.12
N ALA A 133 -5.39 9.28 -2.18
CA ALA A 133 -4.95 10.56 -1.61
C ALA A 133 -3.89 11.19 -2.53
N VAL A 134 -3.99 12.49 -2.78
CA VAL A 134 -3.07 13.23 -3.66
C VAL A 134 -2.37 14.32 -2.85
N PHE A 135 -1.04 14.31 -2.90
CA PHE A 135 -0.18 15.28 -2.24
C PHE A 135 0.59 16.05 -3.29
N ASN A 136 0.38 17.36 -3.32
CA ASN A 136 1.12 18.24 -4.20
C ASN A 136 2.35 18.77 -3.45
N PHE A 137 3.48 18.82 -4.13
CA PHE A 137 4.73 19.31 -3.58
C PHE A 137 5.41 20.24 -4.57
N GLU A 138 5.77 21.43 -4.10
CA GLU A 138 6.56 22.40 -4.86
C GLU A 138 8.01 22.40 -4.37
N TYR A 139 8.92 22.05 -5.27
CA TYR A 139 10.34 22.14 -5.01
C TYR A 139 10.81 23.59 -5.17
N THR A 140 11.27 24.20 -4.08
CA THR A 140 11.66 25.62 -4.05
C THR A 140 13.18 25.85 -4.05
N GLY A 141 13.97 24.78 -4.06
CA GLY A 141 15.43 24.86 -3.92
C GLY A 141 15.91 25.32 -2.54
N ARG A 142 15.01 25.65 -1.63
CA ARG A 142 15.30 26.11 -0.27
C ARG A 142 14.76 25.11 0.74
N THR A 143 15.44 25.01 1.89
CA THR A 143 14.93 24.24 3.01
C THR A 143 13.66 24.89 3.51
N SER A 144 12.56 24.15 3.54
CA SER A 144 11.32 24.62 4.16
C SER A 144 11.51 24.66 5.67
N GLU A 145 11.00 25.70 6.32
CA GLU A 145 10.89 25.72 7.77
C GLU A 145 9.95 24.60 8.24
N SER A 146 10.26 24.02 9.40
CA SER A 146 9.43 22.97 10.00
C SER A 146 8.04 23.53 10.28
N THR A 147 7.08 23.16 9.47
CA THR A 147 5.67 23.46 9.72
C THR A 147 5.17 22.55 10.84
N SER A 148 4.45 23.10 11.82
CA SER A 148 3.78 22.31 12.85
C SER A 148 2.81 21.32 12.18
N LEU A 149 2.85 20.05 12.64
CA LEU A 149 1.95 19.04 12.13
C LEU A 149 0.51 19.32 12.59
N PRO A 150 -0.49 19.14 11.72
CA PRO A 150 -1.88 19.23 12.13
C PRO A 150 -2.32 17.97 12.89
N ALA A 151 -3.34 18.09 13.71
CA ALA A 151 -3.97 16.94 14.34
C ALA A 151 -4.51 15.95 13.28
N PRO A 152 -4.38 14.66 13.49
CA PRO A 152 -3.90 13.97 14.68
C PRO A 152 -2.39 13.64 14.63
N PHE A 153 -1.63 14.24 13.72
CA PHE A 153 -0.20 13.94 13.52
C PHE A 153 0.72 14.79 14.39
N ASP A 154 0.19 15.75 15.13
CA ASP A 154 0.88 16.63 16.07
C ASP A 154 1.17 15.97 17.42
N GLN A 155 0.58 14.81 17.68
CA GLN A 155 0.64 14.13 18.97
C GLN A 155 1.41 12.82 18.90
N GLY A 156 2.36 12.66 19.82
CA GLY A 156 3.11 11.43 20.01
C GLY A 156 4.17 11.16 18.94
N ASP A 157 4.77 9.99 19.04
CA ASP A 157 5.75 9.50 18.09
C ASP A 157 5.04 8.80 16.92
N ILE A 158 5.07 9.41 15.75
CA ILE A 158 4.45 8.87 14.55
C ILE A 158 5.40 7.88 13.87
N PRO A 159 5.05 6.58 13.78
CA PRO A 159 5.95 5.58 13.24
C PRO A 159 6.13 5.73 11.74
N LYS A 160 7.34 5.38 11.27
CA LYS A 160 7.64 5.26 9.86
C LYS A 160 7.07 3.96 9.32
N LEU A 161 6.23 4.05 8.29
CA LEU A 161 5.63 2.91 7.60
C LEU A 161 6.58 2.33 6.56
N GLY A 162 7.31 3.19 5.84
CA GLY A 162 8.28 2.79 4.84
C GLY A 162 8.94 3.95 4.12
N ASN A 163 9.86 3.62 3.22
CA ASN A 163 10.45 4.57 2.28
C ASN A 163 9.80 4.43 0.92
N ILE A 164 9.54 5.54 0.26
CA ILE A 164 9.21 5.57 -1.16
C ILE A 164 10.53 5.66 -1.91
N VAL A 165 10.81 4.65 -2.74
CA VAL A 165 12.02 4.58 -3.56
C VAL A 165 11.65 4.95 -4.99
N ILE A 166 12.28 6.00 -5.51
CA ILE A 166 12.11 6.42 -6.90
C ILE A 166 13.30 5.91 -7.70
N GLU A 167 13.09 4.81 -8.41
CA GLU A 167 14.06 4.34 -9.38
C GLU A 167 13.97 5.20 -10.64
N GLY A 168 14.91 6.13 -10.77
CA GLY A 168 15.09 6.91 -12.00
C GLY A 168 15.60 6.02 -13.13
N LYS A 169 14.72 5.43 -13.93
CA LYS A 169 15.09 4.92 -15.25
C LYS A 169 15.18 6.12 -16.21
N TYR A 170 16.34 6.78 -16.23
CA TYR A 170 16.63 7.72 -17.32
C TYR A 170 16.88 6.94 -18.60
N PRO A 171 16.27 7.32 -19.73
CA PRO A 171 16.76 6.81 -21.01
C PRO A 171 18.24 7.22 -21.14
N PRO A 172 19.09 6.32 -21.63
CA PRO A 172 20.49 6.67 -21.87
C PRO A 172 20.54 7.88 -22.81
N PRO A 173 21.53 8.79 -22.64
CA PRO A 173 21.70 9.91 -23.55
C PRO A 173 21.75 9.36 -24.97
N ARG A 174 20.99 9.98 -25.89
CA ARG A 174 21.08 9.64 -27.29
C ARG A 174 22.51 9.94 -27.73
N SER A 175 23.21 8.89 -28.16
CA SER A 175 24.44 9.04 -28.92
C SER A 175 24.06 9.56 -30.30
N ASP A 176 24.20 10.86 -30.51
CA ASP A 176 24.19 11.48 -31.85
C ASP A 176 25.45 11.10 -32.61
#